data_32b08014e088fc06a57e535b136abf10
#
_entry.id   32b08014e088fc06a57e535b136abf10
#
_cell.length_a   1.000
_cell.length_b   1.000
_cell.length_c   1.000
_cell.angle_alpha   90.00
_cell.angle_beta   90.00
_cell.angle_gamma   90.00
#
_symmetry.space_group_name_H-M   'P 1'
#
loop_
_entity.id
_entity.type
_entity.pdbx_description
1 polymer ?
#
loop_
_entity_poly.entity_id
_entity_poly.type
_entity_poly.pdbx_seq_one_letter_code
_entity_poly.pdbx_strand_id
1 'polypeptide(L)'
;MYVVISGEKGEGKTTELLRLCATHLKEKKTVVFLTTREDYDGFASTLEEMGAKDLKHYYRPMYAKDLQSAMEVAPIIAHGPYDVIALDGYSKLDDKQYEELMKLTNERGVIISTSQKYSN
;
A
#
# COMPACT_ATOMS: atom_id res chain seq x y z
N MET A 1 8.12 -9.37 -3.85
CA MET A 1 8.71 -8.28 -4.69
C MET A 1 8.50 -6.95 -4.01
N TYR A 2 9.52 -6.11 -3.99
CA TYR A 2 9.43 -4.78 -3.41
C TYR A 2 9.61 -3.73 -4.50
N VAL A 3 8.56 -2.93 -4.71
CA VAL A 3 8.55 -1.86 -5.72
C VAL A 3 8.52 -0.52 -4.99
N VAL A 4 9.45 0.37 -5.30
CA VAL A 4 9.49 1.70 -4.71
C VAL A 4 9.21 2.75 -5.78
N ILE A 5 8.18 3.55 -5.53
CA ILE A 5 7.84 4.69 -6.38
C ILE A 5 8.52 5.91 -5.79
N SER A 6 9.53 6.42 -6.47
CA SER A 6 10.32 7.56 -6.01
C SER A 6 9.91 8.84 -6.70
N GLY A 7 10.04 9.95 -6.00
CA GLY A 7 9.75 11.27 -6.53
C GLY A 7 9.69 12.29 -5.42
N GLU A 8 9.62 13.54 -5.79
CA GLU A 8 9.45 14.63 -4.84
C GLU A 8 7.97 14.78 -4.48
N LYS A 9 7.71 15.45 -3.38
CA LYS A 9 6.34 15.74 -2.96
C LYS A 9 5.60 16.47 -4.09
N GLY A 10 4.41 16.00 -4.44
CA GLY A 10 3.61 16.61 -5.50
C GLY A 10 3.87 16.06 -6.90
N GLU A 11 4.74 15.06 -7.07
CA GLU A 11 5.03 14.48 -8.38
C GLU A 11 4.11 13.30 -8.75
N GLY A 12 3.00 13.12 -8.05
CA GLY A 12 2.02 12.10 -8.41
C GLY A 12 2.35 10.70 -7.94
N LYS A 13 3.17 10.55 -6.90
CA LYS A 13 3.52 9.22 -6.36
C LYS A 13 2.30 8.45 -5.89
N THR A 14 1.39 9.11 -5.17
CA THR A 14 0.17 8.48 -4.67
C THR A 14 -0.70 8.02 -5.84
N THR A 15 -0.82 8.81 -6.89
CA THR A 15 -1.58 8.43 -8.08
C THR A 15 -0.99 7.19 -8.74
N GLU A 16 0.34 7.11 -8.85
CA GLU A 16 1.00 5.95 -9.42
C GLU A 16 0.81 4.72 -8.53
N LEU A 17 0.91 4.89 -7.21
CA LEU A 17 0.64 3.81 -6.26
C LEU A 17 -0.78 3.27 -6.43
N LEU A 18 -1.77 4.17 -6.54
CA LEU A 18 -3.16 3.78 -6.75
C LEU A 18 -3.34 3.06 -8.09
N ARG A 19 -2.63 3.49 -9.14
CA ARG A 19 -2.70 2.82 -10.45
C ARG A 19 -2.20 1.38 -10.35
N LEU A 20 -1.09 1.15 -9.66
CA LEU A 20 -0.56 -0.20 -9.46
C LEU A 20 -1.53 -1.04 -8.61
N CYS A 21 -2.09 -0.45 -7.56
CA CYS A 21 -3.11 -1.14 -6.75
C CYS A 21 -4.33 -1.51 -7.59
N ALA A 22 -4.80 -0.60 -8.44
CA ALA A 22 -5.96 -0.86 -9.30
C ALA A 22 -5.69 -2.03 -10.26
N THR A 23 -4.48 -2.14 -10.79
CA THR A 23 -4.09 -3.26 -11.65
C THR A 23 -4.24 -4.58 -10.90
N HIS A 24 -3.76 -4.66 -9.67
CA HIS A 24 -3.90 -5.87 -8.86
C HIS A 24 -5.34 -6.14 -8.46
N LEU A 25 -6.09 -5.10 -8.10
CA LEU A 25 -7.51 -5.25 -7.74
C LEU A 25 -8.35 -5.75 -8.92
N LYS A 26 -8.04 -5.31 -10.14
CA LYS A 26 -8.72 -5.82 -11.33
C LYS A 26 -8.46 -7.30 -11.57
N GLU A 27 -7.34 -7.81 -11.08
CA GLU A 27 -7.01 -9.23 -11.14
C GLU A 27 -7.57 -10.02 -9.95
N LYS A 28 -8.43 -9.39 -9.14
CA LYS A 28 -9.04 -9.98 -7.94
C LYS A 28 -8.01 -10.36 -6.88
N LYS A 29 -6.96 -9.57 -6.78
CA LYS A 29 -5.95 -9.72 -5.73
C LYS A 29 -6.33 -8.82 -4.55
N THR A 30 -6.01 -9.26 -3.35
CA THR A 30 -6.29 -8.51 -2.13
C THR A 30 -5.17 -7.51 -1.85
N VAL A 31 -5.55 -6.29 -1.49
CA VAL A 31 -4.61 -5.20 -1.25
C VAL A 31 -4.85 -4.61 0.13
N VAL A 32 -3.81 -4.58 0.96
CA VAL A 32 -3.77 -3.82 2.20
C VAL A 32 -3.12 -2.48 1.86
N PHE A 33 -3.82 -1.39 2.14
CA PHE A 33 -3.34 -0.04 1.80
C PHE A 33 -3.16 0.78 3.06
N LEU A 34 -1.92 1.09 3.40
CA LEU A 34 -1.57 1.86 4.58
C LEU A 34 -1.11 3.25 4.14
N THR A 35 -1.63 4.28 4.78
CA THR A 35 -1.35 5.66 4.38
C THR A 35 -1.13 6.56 5.60
N THR A 36 -0.26 7.56 5.44
CA THR A 36 -0.06 8.61 6.43
C THR A 36 -1.15 9.67 6.38
N ARG A 37 -2.08 9.57 5.44
CA ARG A 37 -3.16 10.55 5.26
C ARG A 37 -4.41 10.10 5.99
N GLU A 38 -4.88 10.94 6.90
CA GLU A 38 -6.13 10.66 7.63
C GLU A 38 -7.32 10.65 6.69
N ASP A 39 -7.29 11.51 5.68
CA ASP A 39 -8.34 11.63 4.68
C ASP A 39 -8.01 10.73 3.48
N TYR A 40 -8.30 9.45 3.63
CA TYR A 40 -8.04 8.47 2.57
C TYR A 40 -9.31 7.95 1.89
N ASP A 41 -10.48 8.46 2.24
CA ASP A 41 -11.75 7.98 1.67
C ASP A 41 -11.81 8.19 0.15
N GLY A 42 -11.20 9.25 -0.36
CA GLY A 42 -11.18 9.53 -1.79
C GLY A 42 -10.39 8.52 -2.62
N PHE A 43 -9.52 7.72 -2.00
CA PHE A 43 -8.75 6.73 -2.74
C PHE A 43 -9.62 5.63 -3.34
N ALA A 44 -10.69 5.23 -2.63
CA ALA A 44 -11.62 4.24 -3.14
C ALA A 44 -12.28 4.72 -4.45
N SER A 45 -12.74 5.97 -4.47
CA SER A 45 -13.31 6.56 -5.68
C SER A 45 -12.31 6.57 -6.84
N THR A 46 -11.07 6.95 -6.56
CA THR A 46 -10.02 6.97 -7.58
C THR A 46 -9.76 5.56 -8.13
N LEU A 47 -9.69 4.56 -7.24
CA LEU A 47 -9.51 3.18 -7.66
C LEU A 47 -10.66 2.70 -8.56
N GLU A 48 -11.89 3.07 -8.22
CA GLU A 48 -13.05 2.73 -9.04
C GLU A 48 -12.99 3.41 -10.42
N GLU A 49 -12.57 4.67 -10.47
CA GLU A 49 -12.37 5.39 -11.74
C GLU A 49 -11.28 4.71 -12.59
N MET A 50 -10.32 4.06 -11.97
CA MET A 50 -9.27 3.31 -12.65
C MET A 50 -9.72 1.90 -13.05
N GLY A 51 -10.96 1.53 -12.76
CA GLY A 51 -11.54 0.24 -13.17
C GLY A 51 -11.58 -0.83 -12.11
N ALA A 52 -11.15 -0.53 -10.88
CA ALA A 52 -11.21 -1.51 -9.80
C ALA A 52 -12.66 -1.75 -9.37
N LYS A 53 -12.98 -2.99 -9.01
CA LYS A 53 -14.31 -3.41 -8.58
C LYS A 53 -14.23 -4.23 -7.30
N ASP A 54 -15.36 -4.40 -6.64
CA ASP A 54 -15.47 -5.23 -5.44
C ASP A 54 -14.50 -4.83 -4.33
N LEU A 55 -14.32 -3.52 -4.13
CA LEU A 55 -13.37 -3.00 -3.14
C LEU A 55 -13.67 -3.50 -1.74
N LYS A 56 -14.93 -3.76 -1.41
CA LYS A 56 -15.29 -4.33 -0.10
C LYS A 56 -14.58 -5.66 0.18
N HIS A 57 -14.35 -6.46 -0.86
CA HIS A 57 -13.76 -7.78 -0.71
C HIS A 57 -12.24 -7.77 -0.83
N TYR A 58 -11.69 -6.86 -1.63
CA TYR A 58 -10.29 -6.94 -2.02
C TYR A 58 -9.42 -5.79 -1.52
N TYR A 59 -10.01 -4.68 -1.06
CA TYR A 59 -9.27 -3.49 -0.68
C TYR A 59 -9.45 -3.20 0.81
N ARG A 60 -8.33 -3.10 1.53
CA ARG A 60 -8.31 -2.84 2.98
C ARG A 60 -7.44 -1.63 3.28
N PRO A 61 -8.01 -0.41 3.32
CA PRO A 61 -7.25 0.79 3.65
C PRO A 61 -7.23 1.05 5.15
N MET A 62 -6.17 1.67 5.63
CA MET A 62 -6.07 2.16 6.99
C MET A 62 -5.06 3.29 7.11
N TYR A 63 -5.41 4.29 7.91
CA TYR A 63 -4.49 5.34 8.29
C TYR A 63 -3.54 4.83 9.37
N ALA A 64 -2.25 5.11 9.20
CA ALA A 64 -1.25 4.90 10.24
C ALA A 64 -0.24 6.05 10.14
N LYS A 65 -0.03 6.78 11.24
CA LYS A 65 0.71 8.03 11.24
C LYS A 65 2.17 7.91 10.84
N ASP A 66 2.78 6.75 11.07
CA ASP A 66 4.18 6.48 10.75
C ASP A 66 4.36 5.00 10.44
N LEU A 67 5.56 4.64 9.98
CA LEU A 67 5.85 3.27 9.57
C LEU A 67 5.72 2.27 10.72
N GLN A 68 6.13 2.66 11.93
CA GLN A 68 5.99 1.78 13.08
C GLN A 68 4.53 1.46 13.36
N SER A 69 3.66 2.48 13.34
CA SER A 69 2.22 2.27 13.50
C SER A 69 1.65 1.40 12.39
N ALA A 70 2.11 1.60 11.15
CA ALA A 70 1.68 0.79 10.02
C ALA A 70 2.03 -0.68 10.23
N MET A 71 3.24 -0.96 10.71
CA MET A 71 3.68 -2.33 11.00
C MET A 71 2.86 -2.97 12.12
N GLU A 72 2.39 -2.19 13.08
CA GLU A 72 1.55 -2.69 14.17
C GLU A 72 0.12 -3.01 13.72
N VAL A 73 -0.45 -2.22 12.81
CA VAL A 73 -1.84 -2.41 12.38
C VAL A 73 -1.97 -3.36 11.19
N ALA A 74 -0.93 -3.54 10.39
CA ALA A 74 -0.99 -4.39 9.22
C ALA A 74 -1.47 -5.82 9.52
N PRO A 75 -0.97 -6.50 10.56
CA PRO A 75 -1.46 -7.85 10.89
C PRO A 75 -2.94 -7.86 11.29
N ILE A 76 -3.43 -6.77 11.89
CA ILE A 76 -4.81 -6.67 12.37
C ILE A 76 -5.78 -6.60 11.20
N ILE A 77 -5.46 -5.81 10.17
CA ILE A 77 -6.34 -5.65 9.01
C ILE A 77 -6.13 -6.75 7.97
N ALA A 78 -5.02 -7.46 8.04
CA ALA A 78 -4.70 -8.48 7.06
C ALA A 78 -5.54 -9.77 7.21
N HIS A 79 -5.88 -10.20 8.41
CA HIS A 79 -6.68 -11.41 8.65
C HIS A 79 -6.22 -12.63 7.83
N GLY A 80 -4.91 -12.76 7.66
CA GLY A 80 -4.33 -13.81 6.82
C GLY A 80 -3.48 -13.23 5.71
N PRO A 81 -2.98 -14.07 4.80
CA PRO A 81 -2.11 -13.60 3.74
C PRO A 81 -2.82 -12.67 2.75
N TYR A 82 -2.12 -11.63 2.33
CA TYR A 82 -2.59 -10.72 1.29
C TYR A 82 -1.64 -10.77 0.10
N ASP A 83 -2.16 -10.39 -1.06
CA ASP A 83 -1.36 -10.42 -2.29
C ASP A 83 -0.48 -9.18 -2.42
N VAL A 84 -0.97 -8.04 -1.94
CA VAL A 84 -0.28 -6.76 -2.09
C VAL A 84 -0.38 -5.95 -0.80
N ILE A 85 0.73 -5.34 -0.41
CA ILE A 85 0.74 -4.33 0.65
C ILE A 85 1.24 -3.03 0.04
N ALA A 86 0.42 -2.00 0.09
CA ALA A 86 0.75 -0.67 -0.43
C ALA A 86 1.03 0.27 0.75
N LEU A 87 2.10 1.03 0.65
CA LEU A 87 2.55 1.96 1.69
C LEU A 87 2.63 3.37 1.11
N ASP A 88 1.75 4.25 1.54
CA ASP A 88 1.67 5.61 1.02
C ASP A 88 2.19 6.62 2.04
N GLY A 89 3.32 7.25 1.74
CA GLY A 89 3.86 8.34 2.55
C GLY A 89 4.85 7.93 3.64
N TYR A 90 5.29 6.69 3.67
CA TYR A 90 6.23 6.21 4.67
C TYR A 90 7.68 6.25 4.18
N SER A 91 8.61 6.14 5.12
CA SER A 91 10.01 5.99 4.78
C SER A 91 10.26 4.62 4.13
N LYS A 92 11.41 4.49 3.48
CA LYS A 92 11.81 3.22 2.87
C LYS A 92 11.94 2.14 3.96
N LEU A 93 11.53 0.93 3.64
CA LEU A 93 11.65 -0.20 4.57
C LEU A 93 13.10 -0.63 4.75
N ASP A 94 13.45 -1.01 5.97
CA ASP A 94 14.69 -1.76 6.20
C ASP A 94 14.43 -3.25 5.93
N ASP A 95 15.49 -4.06 5.97
CA ASP A 95 15.39 -5.48 5.65
C ASP A 95 14.45 -6.23 6.59
N LYS A 96 14.46 -5.89 7.88
CA LYS A 96 13.59 -6.54 8.86
C LYS A 96 12.13 -6.21 8.60
N GLN A 97 11.83 -4.95 8.34
CA GLN A 97 10.46 -4.50 8.04
C GLN A 97 9.96 -5.16 6.76
N TYR A 98 10.80 -5.25 5.74
CA TYR A 98 10.45 -5.92 4.50
C TYR A 98 10.10 -7.39 4.75
N GLU A 99 10.93 -8.11 5.51
CA GLU A 99 10.67 -9.50 5.84
C GLU A 99 9.36 -9.69 6.59
N GLU A 100 9.08 -8.82 7.56
CA GLU A 100 7.84 -8.88 8.32
C GLU A 100 6.61 -8.70 7.42
N LEU A 101 6.65 -7.75 6.50
CA LEU A 101 5.54 -7.51 5.58
C LEU A 101 5.41 -8.63 4.54
N MET A 102 6.53 -9.19 4.09
CA MET A 102 6.49 -10.33 3.15
C MET A 102 5.77 -11.54 3.74
N LYS A 103 5.85 -11.73 5.04
CA LYS A 103 5.10 -12.81 5.70
C LYS A 103 3.59 -12.61 5.57
N LEU A 104 3.13 -11.35 5.61
CA LEU A 104 1.70 -11.06 5.43
C LEU A 104 1.23 -11.31 4.00
N THR A 105 2.12 -11.22 3.02
CA THR A 105 1.81 -11.51 1.62
C THR A 105 2.17 -12.95 1.25
N ASN A 106 2.33 -13.82 2.26
CA ASN A 106 2.67 -15.22 2.06
C ASN A 106 3.98 -15.41 1.28
N GLU A 107 4.91 -14.48 1.48
CA GLU A 107 6.25 -14.45 0.88
C GLU A 107 6.29 -14.41 -0.65
N ARG A 108 5.13 -14.34 -1.30
CA ARG A 108 5.02 -14.29 -2.76
C ARG A 108 4.37 -13.00 -3.26
N GLY A 109 3.92 -12.17 -2.34
CA GLY A 109 3.20 -10.96 -2.70
C GLY A 109 4.10 -9.81 -3.11
N VAL A 110 3.47 -8.68 -3.35
CA VAL A 110 4.12 -7.46 -3.78
C VAL A 110 3.99 -6.41 -2.68
N ILE A 111 5.09 -5.76 -2.34
CA ILE A 111 5.07 -4.59 -1.46
C ILE A 111 5.38 -3.39 -2.35
N ILE A 112 4.48 -2.42 -2.39
CA ILE A 112 4.65 -1.21 -3.16
C ILE A 112 4.69 -0.03 -2.20
N SER A 113 5.73 0.77 -2.27
CA SER A 113 5.83 1.94 -1.39
C SER A 113 6.16 3.20 -2.17
N THR A 114 5.80 4.34 -1.59
CA THR A 114 6.23 5.63 -2.11
C THR A 114 7.36 6.16 -1.24
N SER A 115 8.34 6.82 -1.84
CA SER A 115 9.40 7.49 -1.10
C SER A 115 9.79 8.78 -1.78
N GLN A 116 10.29 9.72 -0.98
CA GLN A 116 10.81 10.96 -1.54
C GLN A 116 12.17 10.69 -2.21
N LYS A 117 12.39 11.37 -3.33
CA LYS A 117 13.62 11.23 -4.11
C LYS A 117 14.85 11.67 -3.33
N TYR A 118 14.69 12.68 -2.49
CA TYR A 118 15.73 13.17 -1.61
C TYR A 118 15.25 13.07 -0.18
N SER A 119 15.63 12.01 0.49
CA SER A 119 15.34 11.86 1.91
C SER A 119 16.57 12.31 2.69
N ASN A 120 16.44 13.36 3.41
CA ASN A 120 17.46 13.79 4.35
C ASN A 120 16.95 13.59 5.75
#